data_c7e1ca5665834957a75314cbc97c521e
#
_entry.id   c7e1ca5665834957a75314cbc97c521e
#
_cell.length_a   1.000
_cell.length_b   1.000
_cell.length_c   1.000
_cell.angle_alpha   90.00
_cell.angle_beta   90.00
_cell.angle_gamma   90.00
#
_symmetry.space_group_name_H-M   'P 1'
#
loop_
_entity.id
_entity.type
_entity.pdbx_description
1 polymer ?
#
loop_
_entity_poly.entity_id
_entity_poly.type
_entity_poly.pdbx_seq_one_letter_code
_entity_poly.pdbx_strand_id
1 'polypeptide(L)'
;MGSGFQIVFLDPITILFGENAAIKGALDVRDNGAASLASNDTLDDLIGTIEDEPVWSVLDQKGTQSMMRSALGQAGALTNFDAVKKRLLASDYIMNFTKGVTFDVAVKTSDNLTAASLSGLMQAGVLYKKMSGSSSEKLALENTTVDSSDDMVQMHFATDDQRFQALMKSDLFAAVSR
;
A
#
# COMPACT_ATOMS: atom_id res chain seq x y z
N MET A 1 -17.27 -12.32 25.04
CA MET A 1 -17.31 -10.86 25.19
C MET A 1 -17.47 -10.31 23.78
N GLY A 2 -18.59 -9.66 23.48
CA GLY A 2 -18.83 -9.12 22.12
C GLY A 2 -17.84 -8.00 21.83
N SER A 3 -17.16 -8.06 20.70
CA SER A 3 -16.41 -6.95 20.12
C SER A 3 -17.41 -5.89 19.68
N GLY A 4 -17.77 -5.01 20.60
CA GLY A 4 -18.71 -3.92 20.30
C GLY A 4 -17.96 -2.82 19.55
N PHE A 5 -18.42 -2.50 18.36
CA PHE A 5 -18.01 -1.31 17.63
C PHE A 5 -18.49 -0.08 18.40
N GLN A 6 -17.61 0.85 18.69
CA GLN A 6 -17.89 2.05 19.48
C GLN A 6 -17.63 3.31 18.68
N ILE A 7 -18.34 4.38 19.02
CA ILE A 7 -18.14 5.73 18.49
C ILE A 7 -17.85 6.66 19.67
N VAL A 8 -16.79 7.44 19.58
CA VAL A 8 -16.39 8.41 20.60
C VAL A 8 -16.17 9.77 19.94
N PHE A 9 -16.85 10.79 20.42
CA PHE A 9 -16.62 12.19 20.03
C PHE A 9 -15.49 12.75 20.87
N LEU A 10 -14.40 13.18 20.24
CA LEU A 10 -13.26 13.81 20.92
C LEU A 10 -13.48 15.30 21.09
N ASP A 11 -14.08 15.92 20.06
CA ASP A 11 -14.43 17.35 19.98
C ASP A 11 -15.53 17.51 18.92
N PRO A 12 -16.02 18.76 18.65
CA PRO A 12 -17.11 18.98 17.69
C PRO A 12 -16.85 18.57 16.23
N ILE A 13 -15.59 18.35 15.86
CA ILE A 13 -15.17 18.02 14.47
C ILE A 13 -14.44 16.69 14.36
N THR A 14 -14.13 16.02 15.49
CA THR A 14 -13.33 14.80 15.50
C THR A 14 -14.10 13.63 16.13
N ILE A 15 -14.23 12.55 15.39
CA ILE A 15 -14.91 11.33 15.82
C ILE A 15 -13.94 10.16 15.70
N LEU A 16 -13.83 9.35 16.76
CA LEU A 16 -13.19 8.04 16.70
C LEU A 16 -14.27 6.95 16.59
N PHE A 17 -14.03 5.97 15.73
CA PHE A 17 -14.88 4.78 15.66
C PHE A 17 -14.03 3.53 15.46
N GLY A 18 -14.43 2.43 16.09
CA GLY A 18 -13.68 1.19 16.02
C GLY A 18 -13.96 0.26 17.20
N GLU A 19 -13.15 -0.77 17.32
CA GLU A 19 -13.19 -1.64 18.50
C GLU A 19 -12.64 -0.94 19.75
N ASN A 20 -13.11 -1.35 20.91
CA ASN A 20 -12.74 -0.74 22.21
C ASN A 20 -11.22 -0.64 22.42
N ALA A 21 -10.46 -1.67 22.05
CA ALA A 21 -9.01 -1.66 22.18
C ALA A 21 -8.33 -0.62 21.29
N ALA A 22 -8.82 -0.44 20.05
CA ALA A 22 -8.31 0.54 19.11
C ALA A 22 -8.62 1.98 19.58
N ILE A 23 -9.86 2.22 20.03
CA ILE A 23 -10.26 3.52 20.59
C ILE A 23 -9.42 3.86 21.81
N LYS A 24 -9.25 2.91 22.74
CA LYS A 24 -8.41 3.13 23.91
C LYS A 24 -6.97 3.47 23.53
N GLY A 25 -6.39 2.73 22.58
CA GLY A 25 -5.04 3.03 22.06
C GLY A 25 -4.92 4.43 21.48
N ALA A 26 -5.92 4.88 20.71
CA ALA A 26 -5.94 6.23 20.15
C ALA A 26 -6.06 7.32 21.25
N LEU A 27 -6.86 7.09 22.28
CA LEU A 27 -6.97 8.00 23.43
C LEU A 27 -5.66 8.04 24.23
N ASP A 28 -5.01 6.90 24.46
CA ASP A 28 -3.72 6.82 25.15
C ASP A 28 -2.64 7.63 24.38
N VAL A 29 -2.63 7.57 23.04
CA VAL A 29 -1.74 8.40 22.19
C VAL A 29 -2.05 9.87 22.35
N ARG A 30 -3.32 10.27 22.24
CA ARG A 30 -3.75 11.68 22.43
C ARG A 30 -3.33 12.24 23.77
N ASP A 31 -3.45 11.47 24.83
CA ASP A 31 -3.18 11.88 26.21
C ASP A 31 -1.70 11.70 26.60
N ASN A 32 -0.81 11.44 25.61
CA ASN A 32 0.63 11.21 25.78
C ASN A 32 1.00 9.98 26.64
N GLY A 33 0.09 9.03 26.77
CA GLY A 33 0.33 7.74 27.43
C GLY A 33 1.00 6.69 26.55
N ALA A 34 1.07 6.94 25.23
CA ALA A 34 1.71 6.07 24.24
C ALA A 34 2.40 6.89 23.14
N ALA A 35 3.33 6.26 22.42
CA ALA A 35 4.03 6.88 21.30
C ALA A 35 3.06 7.26 20.16
N SER A 36 3.17 8.48 19.67
CA SER A 36 2.38 8.97 18.53
C SER A 36 3.02 8.61 17.19
N LEU A 37 2.29 8.82 16.09
CA LEU A 37 2.81 8.68 14.72
C LEU A 37 4.04 9.57 14.50
N ALA A 38 4.02 10.81 15.02
CA ALA A 38 5.13 11.77 14.94
C ALA A 38 6.43 11.30 15.64
N SER A 39 6.39 10.20 16.40
CA SER A 39 7.59 9.56 16.97
C SER A 39 8.18 8.47 16.06
N ASN A 40 7.59 8.25 14.89
CA ASN A 40 8.05 7.28 13.88
C ASN A 40 8.59 8.05 12.66
N ASP A 41 9.87 8.41 12.72
CA ASP A 41 10.54 9.22 11.70
C ASP A 41 10.33 8.67 10.28
N THR A 42 10.37 7.34 10.10
CA THR A 42 10.16 6.72 8.77
C THR A 42 8.77 6.98 8.20
N LEU A 43 7.72 6.89 9.01
CA LEU A 43 6.36 7.13 8.54
C LEU A 43 6.07 8.63 8.41
N ASP A 44 6.61 9.44 9.32
CA ASP A 44 6.45 10.90 9.29
C ASP A 44 7.11 11.49 8.04
N ASP A 45 8.33 11.07 7.72
CA ASP A 45 9.03 11.46 6.48
C ASP A 45 8.23 11.09 5.22
N LEU A 46 7.68 9.86 5.16
CA LEU A 46 6.85 9.44 4.02
C LEU A 46 5.57 10.27 3.90
N ILE A 47 4.87 10.53 5.01
CA ILE A 47 3.66 11.36 5.02
C ILE A 47 3.99 12.76 4.50
N GLY A 48 5.06 13.39 4.98
CA GLY A 48 5.45 14.73 4.56
C GLY A 48 5.75 14.87 3.06
N THR A 49 6.00 13.75 2.35
CA THR A 49 6.22 13.76 0.89
C THR A 49 4.94 13.64 0.07
N ILE A 50 3.83 13.16 0.67
CA ILE A 50 2.61 12.79 -0.07
C ILE A 50 1.32 13.38 0.49
N GLU A 51 1.34 14.11 1.62
CA GLU A 51 0.14 14.60 2.30
C GLU A 51 -0.70 15.59 1.47
N ASP A 52 -0.10 16.25 0.48
CA ASP A 52 -0.78 17.16 -0.45
C ASP A 52 -1.53 16.44 -1.59
N GLU A 53 -1.35 15.12 -1.72
CA GLU A 53 -2.00 14.34 -2.77
C GLU A 53 -3.48 14.05 -2.46
N PRO A 54 -4.37 13.97 -3.49
CA PRO A 54 -5.81 13.87 -3.27
C PRO A 54 -6.24 12.57 -2.56
N VAL A 55 -5.55 11.48 -2.80
CA VAL A 55 -5.73 10.19 -2.10
C VAL A 55 -4.36 9.58 -1.84
N TRP A 56 -4.07 9.33 -0.60
CA TRP A 56 -2.81 8.72 -0.20
C TRP A 56 -2.97 7.79 1.01
N SER A 57 -2.00 6.93 1.21
CA SER A 57 -1.90 6.06 2.38
C SER A 57 -0.46 5.71 2.67
N VAL A 58 -0.11 5.59 3.93
CA VAL A 58 1.18 5.10 4.40
C VAL A 58 0.98 3.86 5.25
N LEU A 59 1.80 2.85 5.02
CA LEU A 59 1.80 1.60 5.79
C LEU A 59 3.12 1.41 6.52
N ASP A 60 3.03 0.97 7.77
CA ASP A 60 4.17 0.49 8.54
C ASP A 60 4.73 -0.83 7.97
N GLN A 61 5.75 -1.38 8.61
CA GLN A 61 6.37 -2.63 8.19
C GLN A 61 5.36 -3.79 8.06
N LYS A 62 4.42 -3.92 9.01
CA LYS A 62 3.44 -5.02 9.00
C LYS A 62 2.42 -4.83 7.88
N GLY A 63 1.92 -3.63 7.72
CA GLY A 63 1.01 -3.25 6.64
C GLY A 63 1.64 -3.48 5.28
N THR A 64 2.88 -2.99 5.08
CA THR A 64 3.67 -3.19 3.86
C THR A 64 3.87 -4.67 3.53
N GLN A 65 4.27 -5.49 4.52
CA GLN A 65 4.43 -6.93 4.32
C GLN A 65 3.14 -7.65 3.95
N SER A 66 2.04 -7.26 4.59
CA SER A 66 0.71 -7.83 4.31
C SER A 66 0.24 -7.48 2.91
N MET A 67 0.37 -6.22 2.54
CA MET A 67 0.01 -5.70 1.23
C MET A 67 0.82 -6.36 0.12
N MET A 68 2.16 -6.40 0.24
CA MET A 68 3.01 -7.01 -0.76
C MET A 68 2.73 -8.50 -0.94
N ARG A 69 2.43 -9.21 0.14
CA ARG A 69 1.99 -10.62 0.06
C ARG A 69 0.70 -10.76 -0.73
N SER A 70 -0.28 -9.89 -0.47
CA SER A 70 -1.56 -9.88 -1.17
C SER A 70 -1.38 -9.54 -2.66
N ALA A 71 -0.63 -8.49 -2.95
CA ALA A 71 -0.40 -8.02 -4.32
C ALA A 71 0.37 -9.03 -5.19
N LEU A 72 1.41 -9.67 -4.63
CA LEU A 72 2.18 -10.69 -5.34
C LEU A 72 1.40 -12.01 -5.50
N GLY A 73 0.46 -12.32 -4.60
CA GLY A 73 -0.38 -13.51 -4.69
C GLY A 73 0.41 -14.79 -4.98
N GLN A 74 0.00 -15.54 -6.03
CA GLN A 74 0.69 -16.75 -6.45
C GLN A 74 2.12 -16.49 -6.97
N ALA A 75 2.39 -15.32 -7.57
CA ALA A 75 3.73 -14.95 -7.99
C ALA A 75 4.70 -14.86 -6.80
N GLY A 76 4.22 -14.40 -5.63
CA GLY A 76 5.01 -14.39 -4.39
C GLY A 76 5.40 -15.77 -3.89
N ALA A 77 4.60 -16.80 -4.18
CA ALA A 77 4.94 -18.20 -3.84
C ALA A 77 5.98 -18.82 -4.80
N LEU A 78 6.02 -18.35 -6.04
CA LEU A 78 6.99 -18.77 -7.06
C LEU A 78 8.34 -18.06 -6.91
N THR A 79 8.37 -17.00 -6.12
CA THR A 79 9.52 -16.14 -5.91
C THR A 79 9.92 -16.18 -4.43
N ASN A 80 11.18 -15.91 -4.13
CA ASN A 80 11.69 -15.97 -2.75
C ASN A 80 11.30 -14.70 -1.94
N PHE A 81 9.99 -14.38 -1.91
CA PHE A 81 9.46 -13.19 -1.20
C PHE A 81 9.79 -13.22 0.29
N ASP A 82 9.79 -14.41 0.92
CA ASP A 82 10.11 -14.54 2.34
C ASP A 82 11.55 -14.08 2.68
N ALA A 83 12.46 -14.09 1.70
CA ALA A 83 13.82 -13.61 1.89
C ALA A 83 13.88 -12.08 2.01
N VAL A 84 13.04 -11.35 1.26
CA VAL A 84 13.01 -9.88 1.27
C VAL A 84 12.00 -9.31 2.27
N LYS A 85 10.95 -10.05 2.59
CA LYS A 85 9.82 -9.61 3.43
C LYS A 85 10.24 -8.93 4.73
N LYS A 86 11.19 -9.51 5.46
CA LYS A 86 11.64 -8.97 6.76
C LYS A 86 12.39 -7.65 6.65
N ARG A 87 12.84 -7.31 5.43
CA ARG A 87 13.62 -6.11 5.12
C ARG A 87 12.77 -4.99 4.51
N LEU A 88 11.45 -5.19 4.38
CA LEU A 88 10.51 -4.13 4.04
C LEU A 88 10.27 -3.30 5.30
N LEU A 89 10.38 -1.99 5.19
CA LEU A 89 10.28 -1.07 6.34
C LEU A 89 8.94 -0.34 6.37
N ALA A 90 8.55 0.24 5.25
CA ALA A 90 7.33 1.02 5.10
C ALA A 90 6.94 1.10 3.62
N SER A 91 5.74 1.55 3.32
CA SER A 91 5.31 1.87 1.97
C SER A 91 4.30 2.98 1.97
N ASP A 92 4.25 3.72 0.87
CA ASP A 92 3.22 4.69 0.59
C ASP A 92 2.51 4.40 -0.73
N TYR A 93 1.34 5.00 -0.87
CA TYR A 93 0.49 4.93 -2.05
C TYR A 93 -0.06 6.30 -2.34
N ILE A 94 -0.09 6.64 -3.62
CA ILE A 94 -0.72 7.84 -4.14
C ILE A 94 -1.69 7.42 -5.24
N MET A 95 -2.88 8.01 -5.24
CA MET A 95 -3.83 7.85 -6.34
C MET A 95 -4.31 9.23 -6.79
N ASN A 96 -4.24 9.48 -8.09
CA ASN A 96 -4.66 10.74 -8.69
C ASN A 96 -5.61 10.49 -9.86
N PHE A 97 -6.61 11.37 -10.02
CA PHE A 97 -7.70 11.23 -10.99
C PHE A 97 -7.76 12.39 -12.01
N THR A 98 -6.72 13.21 -12.08
CA THR A 98 -6.74 14.44 -12.90
C THR A 98 -6.75 14.15 -14.41
N LYS A 99 -6.10 13.09 -14.85
CA LYS A 99 -5.99 12.70 -16.28
C LYS A 99 -6.12 11.18 -16.43
N GLY A 100 -7.32 10.65 -16.15
CA GLY A 100 -7.50 9.23 -15.96
C GLY A 100 -7.15 8.84 -14.52
N VAL A 101 -6.64 7.65 -14.30
CA VAL A 101 -6.21 7.18 -12.97
C VAL A 101 -4.73 6.85 -12.99
N THR A 102 -3.96 7.47 -12.12
CA THR A 102 -2.61 7.06 -11.80
C THR A 102 -2.58 6.46 -10.39
N PHE A 103 -1.75 5.46 -10.21
CA PHE A 103 -1.51 4.82 -8.92
C PHE A 103 -0.01 4.59 -8.77
N ASP A 104 0.57 5.24 -7.78
CA ASP A 104 1.97 5.16 -7.45
C ASP A 104 2.14 4.43 -6.13
N VAL A 105 3.11 3.54 -6.06
CA VAL A 105 3.50 2.81 -4.86
C VAL A 105 4.99 2.99 -4.66
N ALA A 106 5.40 3.45 -3.49
CA ALA A 106 6.79 3.40 -3.10
C ALA A 106 6.97 2.46 -1.89
N VAL A 107 8.01 1.62 -1.92
CA VAL A 107 8.34 0.69 -0.84
C VAL A 107 9.74 0.96 -0.35
N LYS A 108 9.87 1.38 0.90
CA LYS A 108 11.13 1.55 1.61
C LYS A 108 11.65 0.20 2.10
N THR A 109 12.90 -0.08 1.79
CA THR A 109 13.58 -1.31 2.20
C THR A 109 14.80 -1.01 3.08
N SER A 110 15.42 -2.03 3.65
CA SER A 110 16.60 -1.86 4.51
C SER A 110 17.88 -1.52 3.75
N ASP A 111 17.94 -1.77 2.44
CA ASP A 111 19.13 -1.61 1.61
C ASP A 111 18.82 -1.73 0.11
N ASN A 112 19.74 -1.26 -0.72
CA ASN A 112 19.63 -1.24 -2.18
C ASN A 112 19.52 -2.65 -2.81
N LEU A 113 20.16 -3.66 -2.23
CA LEU A 113 20.08 -5.04 -2.75
C LEU A 113 18.67 -5.61 -2.52
N THR A 114 18.08 -5.31 -1.39
CA THR A 114 16.70 -5.67 -1.08
C THR A 114 15.73 -4.95 -2.03
N ALA A 115 15.94 -3.65 -2.29
CA ALA A 115 15.15 -2.89 -3.25
C ALA A 115 15.23 -3.49 -4.66
N ALA A 116 16.44 -3.77 -5.16
CA ALA A 116 16.63 -4.40 -6.47
C ALA A 116 15.96 -5.78 -6.55
N SER A 117 16.07 -6.59 -5.50
CA SER A 117 15.42 -7.90 -5.42
C SER A 117 13.90 -7.78 -5.44
N LEU A 118 13.33 -6.87 -4.67
CA LEU A 118 11.88 -6.62 -4.63
C LEU A 118 11.38 -6.09 -5.98
N SER A 119 12.10 -5.16 -6.60
CA SER A 119 11.76 -4.64 -7.94
C SER A 119 11.69 -5.77 -8.97
N GLY A 120 12.68 -6.68 -8.98
CA GLY A 120 12.65 -7.85 -9.85
C GLY A 120 11.45 -8.78 -9.60
N LEU A 121 11.07 -9.00 -8.34
CA LEU A 121 9.87 -9.77 -7.97
C LEU A 121 8.58 -9.09 -8.46
N MET A 122 8.47 -7.78 -8.29
CA MET A 122 7.29 -7.01 -8.73
C MET A 122 7.21 -7.00 -10.26
N GLN A 123 8.32 -6.79 -10.98
CA GLN A 123 8.38 -6.89 -12.44
C GLN A 123 7.94 -8.27 -12.93
N ALA A 124 8.41 -9.34 -12.31
CA ALA A 124 7.98 -10.71 -12.62
C ALA A 124 6.48 -10.91 -12.36
N GLY A 125 5.94 -10.34 -11.27
CA GLY A 125 4.51 -10.37 -10.97
C GLY A 125 3.67 -9.64 -12.03
N VAL A 126 4.09 -8.44 -12.43
CA VAL A 126 3.45 -7.67 -13.52
C VAL A 126 3.49 -8.46 -14.83
N LEU A 127 4.64 -9.02 -15.18
CA LEU A 127 4.79 -9.83 -16.41
C LEU A 127 3.89 -11.07 -16.36
N TYR A 128 3.87 -11.79 -15.24
CA TYR A 128 2.99 -12.95 -15.06
C TYR A 128 1.51 -12.57 -15.29
N LYS A 129 1.05 -11.46 -14.72
CA LYS A 129 -0.31 -10.97 -14.90
C LYS A 129 -0.57 -10.51 -16.34
N LYS A 130 0.39 -9.88 -17.02
CA LYS A 130 0.29 -9.57 -18.46
C LYS A 130 0.16 -10.83 -19.31
N MET A 131 0.72 -11.94 -18.92
CA MET A 131 0.61 -13.21 -19.65
C MET A 131 -0.67 -13.99 -19.32
N SER A 132 -0.99 -14.14 -18.03
CA SER A 132 -2.06 -15.01 -17.52
C SER A 132 -3.38 -14.30 -17.22
N GLY A 133 -3.38 -12.98 -17.12
CA GLY A 133 -4.57 -12.19 -16.79
C GLY A 133 -5.60 -12.11 -17.90
N SER A 134 -6.80 -11.64 -17.57
CA SER A 134 -7.85 -11.30 -18.54
C SER A 134 -7.40 -10.19 -19.49
N SER A 135 -8.10 -10.02 -20.60
CA SER A 135 -7.81 -8.94 -21.57
C SER A 135 -7.82 -7.56 -20.91
N SER A 136 -8.74 -7.31 -19.98
CA SER A 136 -8.84 -6.05 -19.23
C SER A 136 -7.63 -5.82 -18.32
N GLU A 137 -7.17 -6.87 -17.61
CA GLU A 137 -5.98 -6.80 -16.74
C GLU A 137 -4.72 -6.54 -17.57
N LYS A 138 -4.57 -7.22 -18.70
CA LYS A 138 -3.43 -7.00 -19.62
C LYS A 138 -3.35 -5.56 -20.11
N LEU A 139 -4.48 -5.01 -20.57
CA LEU A 139 -4.57 -3.63 -21.03
C LEU A 139 -4.32 -2.62 -19.90
N ALA A 140 -4.86 -2.90 -18.70
CA ALA A 140 -4.66 -2.04 -17.54
C ALA A 140 -3.19 -2.00 -17.12
N LEU A 141 -2.49 -3.13 -17.16
CA LEU A 141 -1.08 -3.23 -16.78
C LEU A 141 -0.09 -2.81 -17.87
N GLU A 142 -0.57 -2.43 -19.08
CA GLU A 142 0.29 -2.07 -20.20
C GLU A 142 1.28 -0.95 -19.84
N ASN A 143 0.80 0.08 -19.14
CA ASN A 143 1.58 1.24 -18.72
C ASN A 143 2.08 1.13 -17.27
N THR A 144 2.32 -0.08 -16.78
CA THR A 144 2.90 -0.29 -15.45
C THR A 144 4.41 -0.40 -15.56
N THR A 145 5.12 0.44 -14.84
CA THR A 145 6.58 0.36 -14.66
C THR A 145 6.92 0.04 -13.21
N VAL A 146 8.04 -0.62 -13.00
CA VAL A 146 8.61 -0.90 -11.68
C VAL A 146 10.10 -0.67 -11.75
N ASP A 147 10.59 0.23 -10.91
CA ASP A 147 12.00 0.61 -10.83
C ASP A 147 12.50 0.57 -9.39
N SER A 148 13.80 0.58 -9.21
CA SER A 148 14.42 0.72 -7.89
C SER A 148 15.58 1.69 -7.94
N SER A 149 15.70 2.54 -6.92
CA SER A 149 16.81 3.46 -6.71
C SER A 149 17.12 3.49 -5.21
N ASP A 150 18.40 3.35 -4.90
CA ASP A 150 18.84 3.24 -3.52
C ASP A 150 18.08 2.13 -2.75
N ASP A 151 17.48 2.46 -1.64
CA ASP A 151 16.69 1.54 -0.81
C ASP A 151 15.17 1.62 -1.06
N MET A 152 14.76 2.26 -2.17
CA MET A 152 13.37 2.44 -2.57
C MET A 152 13.01 1.62 -3.80
N VAL A 153 11.82 1.05 -3.82
CA VAL A 153 11.19 0.50 -5.01
C VAL A 153 9.98 1.35 -5.35
N GLN A 154 9.85 1.73 -6.59
CA GLN A 154 8.73 2.53 -7.10
C GLN A 154 7.99 1.76 -8.18
N MET A 155 6.67 1.72 -8.07
CA MET A 155 5.78 1.21 -9.11
C MET A 155 4.85 2.34 -9.53
N HIS A 156 4.82 2.62 -10.80
CA HIS A 156 3.88 3.55 -11.42
C HIS A 156 2.90 2.79 -12.30
N PHE A 157 1.62 3.05 -12.12
CA PHE A 157 0.53 2.55 -12.93
C PHE A 157 -0.30 3.72 -13.44
N ALA A 158 -0.61 3.74 -14.75
CA ALA A 158 -1.46 4.76 -15.35
C ALA A 158 -2.47 4.12 -16.31
N THR A 159 -3.72 4.56 -16.23
CA THR A 159 -4.79 4.07 -17.12
C THR A 159 -5.84 5.15 -17.36
N ASP A 160 -6.60 5.02 -18.45
CA ASP A 160 -7.77 5.86 -18.69
C ASP A 160 -8.98 5.40 -17.84
N ASP A 161 -10.00 6.25 -17.78
CA ASP A 161 -11.21 6.02 -16.97
C ASP A 161 -11.97 4.74 -17.36
N GLN A 162 -12.01 4.41 -18.67
CA GLN A 162 -12.75 3.24 -19.15
C GLN A 162 -12.04 1.93 -18.76
N ARG A 163 -10.72 1.91 -18.93
CA ARG A 163 -9.88 0.76 -18.53
C ARG A 163 -9.88 0.59 -17.01
N PHE A 164 -9.86 1.70 -16.26
CA PHE A 164 -9.95 1.66 -14.81
C PHE A 164 -11.29 1.07 -14.33
N GLN A 165 -12.42 1.48 -14.92
CA GLN A 165 -13.72 0.89 -14.60
C GLN A 165 -13.77 -0.62 -14.90
N ALA A 166 -13.13 -1.06 -15.98
CA ALA A 166 -13.02 -2.49 -16.29
C ALA A 166 -12.15 -3.23 -15.26
N LEU A 167 -11.05 -2.60 -14.81
CA LEU A 167 -10.17 -3.15 -13.77
C LEU A 167 -10.88 -3.29 -12.42
N MET A 168 -11.70 -2.30 -12.04
CA MET A 168 -12.52 -2.35 -10.81
C MET A 168 -13.49 -3.53 -10.76
N LYS A 169 -13.89 -4.04 -11.91
CA LYS A 169 -14.77 -5.22 -12.04
C LYS A 169 -14.00 -6.53 -12.16
N SER A 170 -12.67 -6.49 -12.16
CA SER A 170 -11.81 -7.66 -12.32
C SER A 170 -11.51 -8.36 -11.00
N ASP A 171 -11.11 -9.63 -11.08
CA ASP A 171 -10.65 -10.40 -9.91
C ASP A 171 -9.40 -9.81 -9.24
N LEU A 172 -8.61 -9.03 -9.99
CA LEU A 172 -7.44 -8.34 -9.45
C LEU A 172 -7.85 -7.33 -8.36
N PHE A 173 -8.87 -6.52 -8.63
CA PHE A 173 -9.38 -5.55 -7.65
C PHE A 173 -10.04 -6.24 -6.46
N ALA A 174 -10.79 -7.31 -6.70
CA ALA A 174 -11.39 -8.10 -5.64
C ALA A 174 -10.35 -8.74 -4.71
N ALA A 175 -9.15 -9.05 -5.19
CA ALA A 175 -8.06 -9.60 -4.39
C ALA A 175 -7.38 -8.55 -3.49
N VAL A 176 -7.39 -7.27 -3.89
CA VAL A 176 -6.76 -6.16 -3.15
C VAL A 176 -7.74 -5.50 -2.16
N SER A 177 -9.06 -5.61 -2.42
CA SER A 177 -10.12 -4.97 -1.63
C SER A 177 -10.67 -5.85 -0.48
N ARG A 178 -10.14 -7.06 -0.29
CA ARG A 178 -10.46 -7.98 0.81
C ARG A 178 -9.35 -8.01 1.85
#